data_b1042bb63ff0d18d305882e271864f40
#
_entry.id   b1042bb63ff0d18d305882e271864f40
#
_cell.length_a   1.000
_cell.length_b   1.000
_cell.length_c   1.000
_cell.angle_alpha   90.00
_cell.angle_beta   90.00
_cell.angle_gamma   90.00
#
_symmetry.space_group_name_H-M   'P 1'
#
loop_
_entity.id
_entity.type
_entity.pdbx_description
1 polymer ?
#
loop_
_entity_poly.entity_id
_entity_poly.type
_entity_poly.pdbx_seq_one_letter_code
_entity_poly.pdbx_strand_id
1 'polypeptide(L)'
;EFCLEYQPQVSHQTGRVVGCEALIRAIEPDGTLVYPGTFLPWLEEAGLMKDVDLWVLKTVAKDIQEWNRIGLYVPVSINLTPAFLADKEYMDKLEYILAPVAS
;
A
#
# COMPACT_ATOMS: atom_id res chain seq x y z
N GLU A 1 12.81 -9.16 -0.30
CA GLU A 1 11.64 -9.06 0.57
C GLU A 1 11.06 -7.65 0.51
N PHE A 2 9.74 -7.53 0.60
CA PHE A 2 9.07 -6.24 0.54
C PHE A 2 8.59 -5.79 1.90
N CYS A 3 8.52 -4.47 2.09
CA CYS A 3 7.89 -3.85 3.24
C CYS A 3 7.19 -2.57 2.81
N LEU A 4 6.36 -2.02 3.69
CA LEU A 4 5.72 -0.73 3.45
C LEU A 4 6.33 0.33 4.37
N GLU A 5 6.47 1.52 3.82
CA GLU A 5 6.84 2.71 4.56
C GLU A 5 5.67 3.68 4.47
N TYR A 6 5.18 4.16 5.61
CA TYR A 6 4.06 5.10 5.64
C TYR A 6 4.60 6.51 5.81
N GLN A 7 4.30 7.38 4.84
CA GLN A 7 4.72 8.77 4.90
C GLN A 7 3.53 9.65 5.28
N PRO A 8 3.67 10.51 6.28
CA PRO A 8 2.60 11.44 6.66
C PRO A 8 2.27 12.40 5.53
N GLN A 9 0.97 12.66 5.35
CA GLN A 9 0.47 13.68 4.45
C GLN A 9 -0.01 14.86 5.30
N VAL A 10 0.49 16.04 5.00
CA VAL A 10 0.25 17.23 5.80
C VAL A 10 -0.59 18.21 5.00
N SER A 11 -1.61 18.78 5.63
CA SER A 11 -2.40 19.86 5.04
C SER A 11 -1.56 21.11 4.93
N HIS A 12 -1.49 21.71 3.74
CA HIS A 12 -0.79 22.98 3.55
C HIS A 12 -1.47 24.13 4.28
N GLN A 13 -2.78 24.03 4.51
CA GLN A 13 -3.52 25.09 5.17
C GLN A 13 -3.38 25.07 6.69
N THR A 14 -3.33 23.88 7.30
CA THR A 14 -3.37 23.76 8.76
C THR A 14 -2.05 23.27 9.34
N GLY A 15 -1.15 22.72 8.54
CA GLY A 15 0.08 22.10 9.02
C GLY A 15 -0.15 20.78 9.76
N ARG A 16 -1.37 20.27 9.77
CA ARG A 16 -1.70 19.03 10.47
C ARG A 16 -1.58 17.81 9.57
N VAL A 17 -1.26 16.67 10.17
CA VAL A 17 -1.26 15.40 9.47
C VAL A 17 -2.70 15.00 9.19
N VAL A 18 -3.04 14.79 7.92
CA VAL A 18 -4.41 14.44 7.50
C VAL A 18 -4.52 12.97 7.07
N GLY A 19 -3.39 12.26 6.97
CA GLY A 19 -3.36 10.87 6.57
C GLY A 19 -1.93 10.44 6.34
N CYS A 20 -1.76 9.29 5.71
CA CYS A 20 -0.44 8.83 5.30
C CYS A 20 -0.53 8.12 3.95
N GLU A 21 0.59 8.00 3.29
CA GLU A 21 0.72 7.28 2.02
C GLU A 21 1.53 6.01 2.25
N ALA A 22 1.01 4.87 1.78
CA ALA A 22 1.71 3.60 1.87
C ALA A 22 2.63 3.47 0.66
N LEU A 23 3.92 3.34 0.90
CA LEU A 23 4.94 3.26 -0.15
C LEU A 23 5.70 1.95 -0.01
N ILE A 24 5.79 1.21 -1.12
CA ILE A 24 6.49 -0.07 -1.13
C ILE A 24 8.00 0.14 -1.16
N ARG A 25 8.72 -0.70 -0.40
CA ARG A 25 10.17 -0.75 -0.38
C ARG A 25 10.61 -2.20 -0.46
N ALA A 26 11.74 -2.46 -1.07
CA ALA A 26 12.37 -3.78 -1.03
C ALA A 26 13.51 -3.74 -0.02
N ILE A 27 13.75 -4.88 0.62
CA ILE A 27 14.82 -5.02 1.61
C ILE A 27 15.82 -6.02 1.08
N GLU A 28 17.08 -5.59 0.93
CA GLU A 28 18.18 -6.47 0.57
C GLU A 28 18.54 -7.38 1.75
N PRO A 29 19.23 -8.51 1.50
CA PRO A 29 19.63 -9.40 2.61
C PRO A 29 20.48 -8.73 3.68
N ASP A 30 21.20 -7.65 3.36
CA ASP A 30 21.99 -6.89 4.33
C ASP A 30 21.18 -5.84 5.09
N GLY A 31 19.87 -5.75 4.84
CA GLY A 31 19.00 -4.80 5.50
C GLY A 31 18.85 -3.46 4.78
N THR A 32 19.54 -3.27 3.66
CA THR A 32 19.45 -2.02 2.89
C THR A 32 18.10 -1.90 2.21
N LEU A 33 17.47 -0.72 2.32
CA LEU A 33 16.22 -0.44 1.61
C LEU A 33 16.49 -0.08 0.16
N VAL A 34 15.66 -0.65 -0.73
CA VAL A 34 15.70 -0.35 -2.16
C VAL A 34 14.37 0.29 -2.55
N TYR A 35 14.45 1.40 -3.28
CA TYR A 35 13.28 2.18 -3.65
C TYR A 35 12.65 1.70 -4.96
N PRO A 36 11.33 2.00 -5.17
CA PRO A 36 10.58 1.46 -6.30
C PRO A 36 11.19 1.66 -7.67
N GLY A 37 11.84 2.81 -7.91
CA GLY A 37 12.46 3.10 -9.20
C GLY A 37 13.49 2.06 -9.62
N THR A 38 14.05 1.32 -8.66
CA THR A 38 15.06 0.29 -8.92
C THR A 38 14.43 -1.07 -9.24
N PHE A 39 13.36 -1.46 -8.54
CA PHE A 39 12.83 -2.83 -8.67
C PHE A 39 11.48 -2.94 -9.39
N LEU A 40 10.66 -1.89 -9.39
CA LEU A 40 9.34 -1.97 -10.03
C LEU A 40 9.40 -2.27 -11.53
N PRO A 41 10.36 -1.70 -12.30
CA PRO A 41 10.44 -2.04 -13.73
C PRO A 41 10.63 -3.53 -13.99
N TRP A 42 11.36 -4.22 -13.13
CA TRP A 42 11.54 -5.68 -13.25
C TRP A 42 10.23 -6.43 -13.00
N LEU A 43 9.48 -6.00 -11.98
CA LEU A 43 8.20 -6.62 -11.66
C LEU A 43 7.17 -6.37 -12.76
N GLU A 44 7.18 -5.17 -13.34
CA GLU A 44 6.31 -4.82 -14.44
C GLU A 44 6.60 -5.68 -15.67
N GLU A 45 7.89 -5.82 -16.02
CA GLU A 45 8.32 -6.65 -17.13
C GLU A 45 7.96 -8.11 -16.92
N ALA A 46 8.01 -8.59 -15.67
CA ALA A 46 7.63 -9.96 -15.33
C ALA A 46 6.12 -10.17 -15.24
N GLY A 47 5.32 -9.11 -15.38
CA GLY A 47 3.86 -9.21 -15.28
C GLY A 47 3.34 -9.39 -13.87
N LEU A 48 4.09 -8.96 -12.86
CA LEU A 48 3.75 -9.20 -11.45
C LEU A 48 3.15 -7.99 -10.74
N MET A 49 2.90 -6.87 -11.45
CA MET A 49 2.47 -5.64 -10.78
C MET A 49 1.11 -5.76 -10.09
N LYS A 50 0.15 -6.47 -10.69
CA LYS A 50 -1.15 -6.65 -10.04
C LYS A 50 -1.03 -7.45 -8.75
N ASP A 51 -0.15 -8.43 -8.73
CA ASP A 51 0.09 -9.23 -7.53
C ASP A 51 0.79 -8.42 -6.45
N VAL A 52 1.69 -7.52 -6.84
CA VAL A 52 2.35 -6.59 -5.92
C VAL A 52 1.30 -5.64 -5.32
N ASP A 53 0.42 -5.08 -6.15
CA ASP A 53 -0.65 -4.21 -5.68
C ASP A 53 -1.55 -4.94 -4.68
N LEU A 54 -1.85 -6.21 -4.97
CA LEU A 54 -2.67 -7.02 -4.07
C LEU A 54 -1.98 -7.24 -2.73
N TRP A 55 -0.68 -7.49 -2.75
CA TRP A 55 0.12 -7.64 -1.53
C TRP A 55 0.10 -6.35 -0.70
N VAL A 56 0.25 -5.19 -1.36
CA VAL A 56 0.19 -3.89 -0.69
C VAL A 56 -1.16 -3.71 -0.02
N LEU A 57 -2.25 -4.00 -0.75
CA LEU A 57 -3.60 -3.89 -0.19
C LEU A 57 -3.80 -4.75 1.03
N LYS A 58 -3.38 -6.00 0.98
CA LYS A 58 -3.51 -6.94 2.11
C LYS A 58 -2.72 -6.44 3.31
N THR A 59 -1.52 -5.95 3.07
CA THR A 59 -0.64 -5.46 4.14
C THR A 59 -1.24 -4.21 4.79
N VAL A 60 -1.71 -3.25 3.99
CA VAL A 60 -2.34 -2.04 4.50
C VAL A 60 -3.60 -2.37 5.31
N ALA A 61 -4.44 -3.26 4.78
CA ALA A 61 -5.67 -3.64 5.49
C ALA A 61 -5.36 -4.25 6.85
N LYS A 62 -4.34 -5.10 6.92
CA LYS A 62 -3.88 -5.69 8.18
C LYS A 62 -3.39 -4.61 9.15
N ASP A 63 -2.58 -3.68 8.66
CA ASP A 63 -2.05 -2.61 9.49
C ASP A 63 -3.16 -1.69 10.01
N ILE A 64 -4.13 -1.36 9.17
CA ILE A 64 -5.28 -0.54 9.59
C ILE A 64 -6.08 -1.26 10.68
N GLN A 65 -6.31 -2.55 10.54
CA GLN A 65 -7.02 -3.33 11.57
C GLN A 65 -6.29 -3.26 12.91
N GLU A 66 -4.96 -3.39 12.89
CA GLU A 66 -4.15 -3.29 14.10
C GLU A 66 -4.24 -1.89 14.71
N TRP A 67 -4.14 -0.85 13.88
CA TRP A 67 -4.23 0.53 14.35
C TRP A 67 -5.61 0.81 14.95
N ASN A 68 -6.67 0.35 14.30
CA ASN A 68 -8.04 0.57 14.78
C ASN A 68 -8.25 -0.11 16.13
N ARG A 69 -7.62 -1.25 16.37
CA ARG A 69 -7.73 -1.94 17.64
C ARG A 69 -7.23 -1.11 18.81
N ILE A 70 -6.24 -0.27 18.58
CA ILE A 70 -5.68 0.60 19.63
C ILE A 70 -6.21 2.03 19.54
N GLY A 71 -7.28 2.24 18.78
CA GLY A 71 -7.94 3.53 18.70
C GLY A 71 -7.33 4.52 17.72
N LEU A 72 -6.43 4.05 16.84
CA LEU A 72 -5.79 4.91 15.85
C LEU A 72 -6.50 4.75 14.50
N TYR A 73 -7.09 5.84 14.02
CA TYR A 73 -7.86 5.89 12.77
C TYR A 73 -7.20 6.89 11.83
N VAL A 74 -6.47 6.39 10.83
CA VAL A 74 -5.70 7.23 9.91
C VAL A 74 -6.08 6.86 8.48
N PRO A 75 -6.49 7.83 7.65
CA PRO A 75 -6.70 7.57 6.23
C PRO A 75 -5.37 7.19 5.57
N VAL A 76 -5.39 6.15 4.74
CA VAL A 76 -4.20 5.67 4.04
C VAL A 76 -4.44 5.74 2.55
N SER A 77 -3.53 6.40 1.83
CA SER A 77 -3.52 6.43 0.38
C SER A 77 -2.66 5.29 -0.15
N ILE A 78 -3.16 4.58 -1.15
CA ILE A 78 -2.47 3.47 -1.77
C ILE A 78 -2.38 3.73 -3.27
N ASN A 79 -1.21 3.49 -3.84
CA ASN A 79 -1.00 3.61 -5.29
C ASN A 79 -1.27 2.27 -5.95
N LEU A 80 -2.29 2.21 -6.80
CA LEU A 80 -2.63 1.02 -7.57
C LEU A 80 -2.40 1.28 -9.05
N THR A 81 -1.91 0.27 -9.77
CA THR A 81 -1.66 0.41 -11.21
C THR A 81 -2.98 0.42 -11.99
N PRO A 82 -3.01 1.08 -13.16
CA PRO A 82 -4.21 1.03 -14.01
C PRO A 82 -4.60 -0.39 -14.39
N ALA A 83 -3.63 -1.28 -14.59
CA ALA A 83 -3.91 -2.67 -14.92
C ALA A 83 -4.69 -3.37 -13.80
N PHE A 84 -4.37 -3.09 -12.54
CA PHE A 84 -5.11 -3.62 -11.39
C PHE A 84 -6.56 -3.11 -11.41
N LEU A 85 -6.71 -1.78 -11.57
CA LEU A 85 -8.03 -1.15 -11.53
C LEU A 85 -8.94 -1.61 -12.68
N ALA A 86 -8.36 -2.02 -13.80
CA ALA A 86 -9.11 -2.50 -14.96
C ALA A 86 -9.44 -3.99 -14.88
N ASP A 87 -8.92 -4.71 -13.90
CA ASP A 87 -9.09 -6.16 -13.78
C ASP A 87 -10.20 -6.47 -12.77
N LYS A 88 -11.33 -6.99 -13.27
CA LYS A 88 -12.49 -7.25 -12.42
C LYS A 88 -12.19 -8.24 -11.31
N GLU A 89 -11.42 -9.30 -11.61
CA GLU A 89 -11.06 -10.29 -10.59
C GLU A 89 -10.27 -9.66 -9.44
N TYR A 90 -9.31 -8.79 -9.77
CA TYR A 90 -8.51 -8.11 -8.75
C TYR A 90 -9.33 -7.07 -7.99
N MET A 91 -10.26 -6.39 -8.68
CA MET A 91 -11.15 -5.44 -8.01
C MET A 91 -12.11 -6.15 -7.04
N ASP A 92 -12.56 -7.35 -7.38
CA ASP A 92 -13.37 -8.15 -6.45
C ASP A 92 -12.56 -8.54 -5.22
N LYS A 93 -11.29 -8.89 -5.41
CA LYS A 93 -10.39 -9.17 -4.30
C LYS A 93 -10.17 -7.95 -3.42
N LEU A 94 -10.04 -6.77 -4.03
CA LEU A 94 -9.90 -5.51 -3.30
C LEU A 94 -11.10 -5.28 -2.37
N GLU A 95 -12.32 -5.44 -2.89
CA GLU A 95 -13.52 -5.26 -2.08
C GLU A 95 -13.55 -6.21 -0.90
N TYR A 96 -13.19 -7.47 -1.13
CA TYR A 96 -13.14 -8.47 -0.07
C TYR A 96 -12.12 -8.11 1.01
N ILE A 97 -10.93 -7.67 0.59
CA ILE A 97 -9.84 -7.31 1.51
C ILE A 97 -10.21 -6.09 2.35
N LEU A 98 -10.86 -5.09 1.75
CA LEU A 98 -11.18 -3.84 2.42
C LEU A 98 -12.47 -3.91 3.26
N ALA A 99 -13.32 -4.91 3.05
CA ALA A 99 -14.57 -5.01 3.79
C ALA A 99 -14.41 -4.90 5.31
N PRO A 100 -13.42 -5.56 5.95
CA PRO A 100 -13.25 -5.47 7.40
C PRO A 100 -12.81 -4.09 7.90
N VAL A 101 -12.22 -3.24 7.04
CA VAL A 101 -11.70 -1.92 7.43
C VAL A 101 -12.50 -0.78 6.84
N ALA A 102 -13.37 -1.05 5.89
CA ALA A 102 -14.28 -0.06 5.33
C ALA A 102 -15.47 0.09 6.27
N SER A 103 -15.64 1.26 6.80
CA SER A 103 -16.72 1.53 7.76
C SER A 103 -17.60 2.66 7.28
#